data_4629662dcae00900809d513afd8f6b36
#
_entry.id   4629662dcae00900809d513afd8f6b36
#
_cell.length_a   1.000
_cell.length_b   1.000
_cell.length_c   1.000
_cell.angle_alpha   90.00
_cell.angle_beta   90.00
_cell.angle_gamma   90.00
#
_symmetry.space_group_name_H-M   'P 1'
#
loop_
_entity.id
_entity.type
_entity.pdbx_description
1 polymer ?
#
loop_
_entity_poly.entity_id
_entity_poly.type
_entity_poly.pdbx_seq_one_letter_code
_entity_poly.pdbx_strand_id
1 'polypeptide(L)'
;MRLLPAIILSIAIILAPIIWIFVPKLLSGGDQSFSGTAIDSGARIEIEMLSQQVEDLQIRLDDMAQEMGKVAAAAARAPVPSQTLRQSPAGSGAEVFQQNGENDIIDAYAQVVLIANRRDVNDGLTIAGPSYLTRVFGPPREVMSDNCEEMTNPRLASKLVLEDVGPIRVRMLKPAADSIRRVFEEVRVTDPDLYARINTAGSLCVRQIRGTRGRASTHAFGLAVDLNIDGVLDTLGDGRTQLGLTILADFFKDEGWVWGASWGREDSMHFEVSRQKLDEWINAGSL
;
A
#
# COMPACT_ATOMS: atom_id res chain seq x y z
N MET A 1 -34.73 -64.24 -16.79
CA MET A 1 -34.75 -63.00 -16.03
C MET A 1 -33.86 -63.06 -14.76
N ARG A 2 -32.64 -63.65 -14.78
CA ARG A 2 -31.76 -63.73 -13.59
C ARG A 2 -30.44 -62.95 -13.73
N LEU A 3 -30.21 -62.25 -14.88
CA LEU A 3 -28.97 -61.46 -15.16
C LEU A 3 -29.06 -60.01 -14.69
N LEU A 4 -30.26 -59.45 -14.54
CA LEU A 4 -30.47 -58.05 -14.20
C LEU A 4 -29.87 -57.68 -12.81
N PRO A 5 -30.06 -58.48 -11.72
CA PRO A 5 -29.48 -58.13 -10.41
C PRO A 5 -27.94 -58.22 -10.41
N ALA A 6 -27.35 -59.13 -11.19
CA ALA A 6 -25.91 -59.26 -11.29
C ALA A 6 -25.27 -58.05 -12.04
N ILE A 7 -25.94 -57.52 -13.07
CA ILE A 7 -25.47 -56.34 -13.80
C ILE A 7 -25.55 -55.09 -12.90
N ILE A 8 -26.64 -54.94 -12.15
CA ILE A 8 -26.80 -53.81 -11.22
C ILE A 8 -25.74 -53.86 -10.12
N LEU A 9 -25.47 -55.04 -9.56
CA LEU A 9 -24.42 -55.23 -8.55
C LEU A 9 -23.03 -54.89 -9.08
N SER A 10 -22.71 -55.31 -10.29
CA SER A 10 -21.41 -55.03 -10.94
C SER A 10 -21.21 -53.52 -11.21
N ILE A 11 -22.29 -52.82 -11.64
CA ILE A 11 -22.27 -51.37 -11.84
C ILE A 11 -22.09 -50.65 -10.50
N ALA A 12 -22.77 -51.09 -9.43
CA ALA A 12 -22.64 -50.49 -8.11
C ALA A 12 -21.22 -50.67 -7.53
N ILE A 13 -20.60 -51.81 -7.73
CA ILE A 13 -19.23 -52.08 -7.26
C ILE A 13 -18.19 -51.22 -8.02
N ILE A 14 -18.42 -50.93 -9.30
CA ILE A 14 -17.52 -50.10 -10.11
C ILE A 14 -17.74 -48.61 -9.79
N LEU A 15 -18.98 -48.19 -9.56
CA LEU A 15 -19.33 -46.78 -9.27
C LEU A 15 -19.03 -46.37 -7.81
N ALA A 16 -19.10 -47.28 -6.85
CA ALA A 16 -18.89 -47.00 -5.45
C ALA A 16 -17.52 -46.32 -5.16
N PRO A 17 -16.37 -46.85 -5.66
CA PRO A 17 -15.08 -46.19 -5.42
C PRO A 17 -14.96 -44.87 -6.17
N ILE A 18 -15.58 -44.74 -7.35
CA ILE A 18 -15.60 -43.48 -8.11
C ILE A 18 -16.39 -42.41 -7.32
N ILE A 19 -17.55 -42.75 -6.83
CA ILE A 19 -18.37 -41.85 -6.00
C ILE A 19 -17.62 -41.52 -4.71
N TRP A 20 -16.95 -42.45 -4.05
CA TRP A 20 -16.20 -42.24 -2.83
C TRP A 20 -14.99 -41.30 -2.99
N ILE A 21 -14.38 -41.28 -4.18
CA ILE A 21 -13.24 -40.42 -4.48
C ILE A 21 -13.68 -39.04 -5.00
N PHE A 22 -14.74 -38.97 -5.77
CA PHE A 22 -15.15 -37.74 -6.43
C PHE A 22 -16.20 -36.94 -5.67
N VAL A 23 -17.12 -37.59 -4.93
CA VAL A 23 -18.16 -36.88 -4.18
C VAL A 23 -17.57 -36.07 -3.02
N PRO A 24 -16.59 -36.54 -2.22
CA PRO A 24 -15.94 -35.69 -1.24
C PRO A 24 -15.21 -34.50 -1.88
N LYS A 25 -14.59 -34.68 -3.05
CA LYS A 25 -13.96 -33.57 -3.79
C LYS A 25 -14.96 -32.57 -4.36
N LEU A 26 -16.17 -33.01 -4.69
CA LEU A 26 -17.23 -32.14 -5.19
C LEU A 26 -18.00 -31.45 -4.06
N LEU A 27 -18.14 -32.11 -2.91
CA LEU A 27 -18.83 -31.57 -1.72
C LEU A 27 -17.89 -30.78 -0.79
N SER A 28 -16.58 -30.97 -0.85
CA SER A 28 -15.57 -30.10 -0.22
C SER A 28 -15.30 -28.82 -1.03
N GLY A 29 -16.12 -28.53 -2.03
CA GLY A 29 -16.17 -27.26 -2.74
C GLY A 29 -16.76 -26.10 -1.92
N GLY A 30 -16.56 -26.08 -0.59
CA GLY A 30 -17.08 -25.08 0.31
C GLY A 30 -16.10 -24.61 1.38
N ASP A 31 -14.96 -25.27 1.54
CA ASP A 31 -13.82 -24.70 2.28
C ASP A 31 -12.73 -24.35 1.26
N GLN A 32 -12.96 -23.26 0.53
CA GLN A 32 -11.85 -22.40 0.22
C GLN A 32 -11.40 -21.81 1.58
N SER A 33 -10.71 -22.61 2.41
CA SER A 33 -9.53 -22.06 3.03
C SER A 33 -8.85 -21.34 1.88
N PHE A 34 -8.84 -20.05 1.94
CA PHE A 34 -8.00 -19.19 1.14
C PHE A 34 -6.56 -19.62 1.48
N SER A 35 -6.13 -20.76 0.98
CA SER A 35 -4.76 -20.93 0.54
C SER A 35 -4.69 -19.97 -0.66
N GLY A 36 -4.69 -18.69 -0.33
CA GLY A 36 -4.15 -17.68 -1.20
C GLY A 36 -2.90 -18.35 -1.66
N THR A 37 -2.86 -18.72 -2.93
CA THR A 37 -1.64 -19.11 -3.62
C THR A 37 -0.60 -18.33 -2.90
N ALA A 38 0.35 -19.01 -2.23
CA ALA A 38 1.49 -18.33 -1.68
C ALA A 38 1.91 -17.46 -2.85
N ILE A 39 1.50 -16.17 -2.80
CA ILE A 39 1.78 -15.24 -3.89
C ILE A 39 3.26 -15.33 -3.89
N ASP A 40 3.76 -15.91 -4.98
CA ASP A 40 5.16 -16.26 -5.14
C ASP A 40 5.94 -15.08 -4.58
N SER A 41 6.68 -15.31 -3.49
CA SER A 41 7.44 -14.25 -2.83
C SER A 41 8.36 -13.58 -3.84
N GLY A 42 8.77 -14.33 -4.88
CA GLY A 42 9.49 -13.84 -6.04
C GLY A 42 8.67 -12.88 -6.88
N ALA A 43 7.42 -13.20 -7.21
CA ALA A 43 6.56 -12.29 -7.98
C ALA A 43 6.21 -11.01 -7.21
N ARG A 44 6.03 -11.09 -5.88
CA ARG A 44 5.87 -9.89 -5.04
C ARG A 44 7.13 -9.03 -5.01
N ILE A 45 8.29 -9.66 -4.85
CA ILE A 45 9.58 -8.97 -4.89
C ILE A 45 9.80 -8.33 -6.27
N GLU A 46 9.42 -9.02 -7.34
CA GLU A 46 9.57 -8.52 -8.70
C GLU A 46 8.60 -7.36 -9.00
N ILE A 47 7.34 -7.45 -8.58
CA ILE A 47 6.37 -6.36 -8.67
C ILE A 47 6.85 -5.17 -7.84
N GLU A 48 7.33 -5.38 -6.62
CA GLU A 48 7.87 -4.33 -5.77
C GLU A 48 9.12 -3.70 -6.40
N MET A 49 10.03 -4.50 -6.97
CA MET A 49 11.21 -3.99 -7.69
C MET A 49 10.83 -3.18 -8.93
N LEU A 50 9.84 -3.64 -9.71
CA LEU A 50 9.35 -2.89 -10.88
C LEU A 50 8.67 -1.59 -10.47
N SER A 51 7.83 -1.61 -9.42
CA SER A 51 7.23 -0.40 -8.85
C SER A 51 8.31 0.58 -8.38
N GLN A 52 9.37 0.06 -7.77
CA GLN A 52 10.53 0.84 -7.34
C GLN A 52 11.32 1.44 -8.51
N GLN A 53 11.49 0.71 -9.61
CA GLN A 53 12.15 1.24 -10.80
C GLN A 53 11.33 2.34 -11.47
N VAL A 54 10.02 2.17 -11.54
CA VAL A 54 9.09 3.20 -12.06
C VAL A 54 9.18 4.46 -11.21
N GLU A 55 9.21 4.33 -9.89
CA GLU A 55 9.36 5.45 -8.97
C GLU A 55 10.73 6.18 -9.14
N ASP A 56 11.84 5.42 -9.27
CA ASP A 56 13.16 6.03 -9.53
C ASP A 56 13.19 6.81 -10.86
N LEU A 57 12.54 6.27 -11.90
CA LEU A 57 12.41 6.95 -13.19
C LEU A 57 11.56 8.22 -13.07
N GLN A 58 10.49 8.22 -12.29
CA GLN A 58 9.67 9.41 -12.03
C GLN A 58 10.48 10.49 -11.30
N ILE A 59 11.26 10.11 -10.27
CA ILE A 59 12.16 11.03 -9.56
C ILE A 59 13.14 11.70 -10.54
N ARG A 60 13.74 10.92 -11.44
CA ARG A 60 14.68 11.46 -12.43
C ARG A 60 14.00 12.37 -13.44
N LEU A 61 12.76 12.06 -13.82
CA LEU A 61 11.98 12.93 -14.71
C LEU A 61 11.65 14.27 -14.03
N ASP A 62 11.27 14.24 -12.74
CA ASP A 62 11.00 15.46 -11.98
C ASP A 62 12.26 16.31 -11.78
N ASP A 63 13.40 15.69 -11.48
CA ASP A 63 14.68 16.38 -11.39
C ASP A 63 15.06 17.04 -12.73
N MET A 64 14.87 16.34 -13.85
CA MET A 64 15.08 16.92 -15.19
C MET A 64 14.08 18.03 -15.48
N ALA A 65 12.83 17.91 -15.10
CA ALA A 65 11.82 18.96 -15.28
C ALA A 65 12.16 20.21 -14.45
N GLN A 66 12.66 20.03 -13.22
CA GLN A 66 13.15 21.15 -12.41
C GLN A 66 14.38 21.82 -13.01
N GLU A 67 15.34 21.05 -13.53
CA GLU A 67 16.52 21.59 -14.20
C GLU A 67 16.14 22.33 -15.48
N MET A 68 15.22 21.78 -16.27
CA MET A 68 14.68 22.51 -17.45
C MET A 68 13.94 23.78 -17.03
N GLY A 69 13.19 23.78 -15.93
CA GLY A 69 12.56 24.97 -15.38
C GLY A 69 13.56 26.04 -14.96
N LYS A 70 14.68 25.65 -14.34
CA LYS A 70 15.78 26.58 -14.00
C LYS A 70 16.44 27.14 -15.24
N VAL A 71 16.69 26.33 -16.27
CA VAL A 71 17.27 26.78 -17.57
C VAL A 71 16.29 27.70 -18.27
N ALA A 72 15.01 27.41 -18.34
CA ALA A 72 13.97 28.26 -18.90
C ALA A 72 13.86 29.60 -18.17
N ALA A 73 13.91 29.60 -16.83
CA ALA A 73 13.92 30.80 -16.00
C ALA A 73 15.19 31.64 -16.21
N ALA A 74 16.34 31.01 -16.46
CA ALA A 74 17.59 31.70 -16.80
C ALA A 74 17.51 32.29 -18.21
N ALA A 75 16.95 31.58 -19.18
CA ALA A 75 16.73 32.06 -20.56
C ALA A 75 15.73 33.23 -20.63
N ALA A 76 14.70 33.22 -19.75
CA ALA A 76 13.71 34.31 -19.66
C ALA A 76 14.28 35.60 -19.07
N ARG A 77 15.46 35.57 -18.43
CA ARG A 77 16.18 36.75 -17.92
C ARG A 77 17.16 37.38 -18.94
N ALA A 78 17.37 36.73 -20.06
CA ALA A 78 18.14 37.33 -21.17
C ALA A 78 17.27 38.38 -21.92
N PRO A 79 17.76 39.57 -22.23
CA PRO A 79 16.95 40.58 -22.91
C PRO A 79 16.62 40.14 -24.33
N VAL A 80 15.34 39.92 -24.60
CA VAL A 80 14.82 39.52 -25.92
C VAL A 80 14.20 40.74 -26.59
N PRO A 81 14.46 41.00 -27.91
CA PRO A 81 13.74 42.03 -28.67
C PRO A 81 12.27 41.59 -28.84
N SER A 82 11.38 42.56 -28.60
CA SER A 82 9.93 42.41 -28.61
C SER A 82 9.38 41.80 -29.90
N GLN A 83 8.81 40.61 -29.84
CA GLN A 83 7.86 40.13 -30.82
C GLN A 83 6.57 39.74 -30.14
N THR A 84 5.49 40.29 -30.62
CA THR A 84 4.10 40.14 -30.20
C THR A 84 3.68 38.67 -30.20
N LEU A 85 3.39 38.11 -29.01
CA LEU A 85 2.79 36.79 -28.85
C LEU A 85 1.28 36.89 -29.01
N ARG A 86 0.76 36.15 -29.97
CA ARG A 86 -0.66 35.84 -30.09
C ARG A 86 -1.07 34.96 -28.89
N GLN A 87 -2.04 35.41 -28.13
CA GLN A 87 -2.72 34.61 -27.12
C GLN A 87 -3.46 33.44 -27.76
N SER A 88 -3.12 32.23 -27.37
CA SER A 88 -3.97 31.06 -27.58
C SER A 88 -5.01 30.99 -26.44
N PRO A 89 -6.27 30.65 -26.72
CA PRO A 89 -7.29 30.58 -25.70
C PRO A 89 -7.01 29.39 -24.77
N ALA A 90 -7.13 29.64 -23.46
CA ALA A 90 -7.09 28.63 -22.42
C ALA A 90 -8.17 27.57 -22.70
N GLY A 91 -7.74 26.36 -22.99
CA GLY A 91 -8.60 25.20 -23.00
C GLY A 91 -9.03 24.90 -21.57
N SER A 92 -10.32 24.99 -21.29
CA SER A 92 -10.93 24.47 -20.09
C SER A 92 -10.77 22.95 -20.10
N GLY A 93 -9.77 22.44 -19.39
CA GLY A 93 -9.68 21.01 -19.08
C GLY A 93 -10.80 20.67 -18.11
N ALA A 94 -11.97 20.33 -18.62
CA ALA A 94 -12.93 19.57 -17.83
C ALA A 94 -12.27 18.22 -17.56
N GLU A 95 -11.95 17.94 -16.30
CA GLU A 95 -11.52 16.61 -15.89
C GLU A 95 -12.64 15.63 -16.21
N VAL A 96 -12.36 14.71 -17.14
CA VAL A 96 -13.30 13.65 -17.50
C VAL A 96 -13.22 12.62 -16.38
N PHE A 97 -14.25 12.60 -15.53
CA PHE A 97 -14.43 11.53 -14.56
C PHE A 97 -14.61 10.22 -15.33
N GLN A 98 -13.70 9.27 -15.15
CA GLN A 98 -13.88 7.92 -15.65
C GLN A 98 -14.81 7.16 -14.69
N GLN A 99 -16.05 6.97 -15.12
CA GLN A 99 -16.97 6.05 -14.45
C GLN A 99 -16.63 4.62 -14.86
N ASN A 100 -16.25 3.79 -13.87
CA ASN A 100 -15.87 2.39 -14.08
C ASN A 100 -16.90 1.41 -13.49
N GLY A 101 -18.21 1.65 -13.62
CA GLY A 101 -19.20 0.72 -13.09
C GLY A 101 -20.62 1.26 -13.01
N GLU A 102 -21.54 0.43 -12.51
CA GLU A 102 -22.96 0.74 -12.36
C GLU A 102 -23.33 1.51 -11.07
N ASN A 103 -22.35 1.79 -10.19
CA ASN A 103 -22.56 2.46 -8.92
C ASN A 103 -21.61 3.64 -8.73
N ASP A 104 -22.07 4.83 -9.09
CA ASP A 104 -21.32 6.08 -9.07
C ASP A 104 -20.73 6.43 -7.68
N ILE A 105 -21.37 6.01 -6.58
CA ILE A 105 -20.90 6.28 -5.22
C ILE A 105 -19.71 5.38 -4.87
N ILE A 106 -19.80 4.10 -5.21
CA ILE A 106 -18.72 3.13 -4.94
C ILE A 106 -17.51 3.47 -5.80
N ASP A 107 -17.71 3.86 -7.05
CA ASP A 107 -16.60 4.22 -7.95
C ASP A 107 -15.90 5.52 -7.54
N ALA A 108 -16.56 6.38 -6.75
CA ALA A 108 -15.97 7.61 -6.24
C ALA A 108 -14.73 7.36 -5.36
N TYR A 109 -14.63 6.24 -4.63
CA TYR A 109 -13.46 5.98 -3.78
C TYR A 109 -12.14 5.86 -4.55
N ALA A 110 -12.18 5.37 -5.80
CA ALA A 110 -11.01 5.28 -6.67
C ALA A 110 -10.75 6.56 -7.48
N GLN A 111 -11.63 7.57 -7.40
CA GLN A 111 -11.43 8.84 -8.09
C GLN A 111 -10.19 9.56 -7.57
N VAL A 112 -9.38 10.08 -8.49
CA VAL A 112 -8.21 10.87 -8.17
C VAL A 112 -8.64 12.31 -7.89
N VAL A 113 -8.37 12.80 -6.68
CA VAL A 113 -8.74 14.12 -6.20
C VAL A 113 -7.50 14.92 -5.82
N LEU A 114 -7.60 16.25 -5.78
CA LEU A 114 -6.54 17.10 -5.23
C LEU A 114 -6.52 16.99 -3.71
N ILE A 115 -5.32 16.89 -3.14
CA ILE A 115 -5.14 16.97 -1.70
C ILE A 115 -5.24 18.45 -1.30
N ALA A 116 -6.40 18.86 -0.81
CA ALA A 116 -6.77 20.26 -0.62
C ALA A 116 -5.93 20.96 0.45
N ASN A 117 -5.60 20.27 1.56
CA ASN A 117 -4.83 20.84 2.67
C ASN A 117 -3.79 19.84 3.19
N ARG A 118 -2.63 19.80 2.52
CA ARG A 118 -1.55 18.86 2.82
C ARG A 118 -0.85 19.14 4.16
N ARG A 119 -0.91 20.36 4.67
CA ARG A 119 -0.14 20.75 5.85
C ARG A 119 -0.77 20.26 7.14
N ASP A 120 -2.08 20.17 7.18
CA ASP A 120 -2.85 19.94 8.40
C ASP A 120 -3.34 18.48 8.56
N VAL A 121 -3.12 17.62 7.53
CA VAL A 121 -3.59 16.22 7.57
C VAL A 121 -3.00 15.43 8.74
N ASN A 122 -1.81 15.78 9.23
CA ASN A 122 -1.13 15.14 10.35
C ASN A 122 -1.05 16.01 11.62
N ASP A 123 -1.93 16.99 11.76
CA ASP A 123 -1.90 17.87 12.94
C ASP A 123 -1.91 17.07 14.23
N GLY A 124 -0.98 17.44 15.15
CA GLY A 124 -0.77 16.74 16.41
C GLY A 124 0.12 15.49 16.33
N LEU A 125 0.51 15.04 15.14
CA LEU A 125 1.37 13.87 14.95
C LEU A 125 2.74 14.29 14.40
N THR A 126 3.76 13.50 14.73
CA THR A 126 5.13 13.69 14.26
C THR A 126 5.67 12.39 13.69
N ILE A 127 6.37 12.43 12.56
CA ILE A 127 7.04 11.25 12.00
C ILE A 127 8.09 10.68 12.97
N ALA A 128 8.17 9.37 13.04
CA ALA A 128 9.19 8.66 13.80
C ALA A 128 10.50 8.50 13.01
N GLY A 129 10.97 9.48 12.34
CA GLY A 129 12.07 9.50 11.36
C GLY A 129 13.22 8.50 11.55
N PRO A 130 14.00 8.21 10.50
CA PRO A 130 15.01 7.13 10.47
C PRO A 130 16.02 7.18 11.62
N SER A 131 16.48 8.36 12.00
CA SER A 131 17.45 8.53 13.10
C SER A 131 16.88 8.17 14.46
N TYR A 132 15.58 8.47 14.67
CA TYR A 132 14.87 8.09 15.88
C TYR A 132 14.68 6.57 15.94
N LEU A 133 14.17 5.97 14.88
CA LEU A 133 13.93 4.53 14.78
C LEU A 133 15.23 3.72 14.96
N THR A 134 16.32 4.14 14.30
CA THR A 134 17.62 3.48 14.44
C THR A 134 18.17 3.60 15.86
N ARG A 135 17.96 4.72 16.54
CA ARG A 135 18.39 4.89 17.93
C ARG A 135 17.62 3.97 18.89
N VAL A 136 16.31 3.80 18.66
CA VAL A 136 15.42 2.99 19.53
C VAL A 136 15.64 1.50 19.31
N PHE A 137 15.68 1.05 18.05
CA PHE A 137 15.66 -0.36 17.70
C PHE A 137 17.02 -0.92 17.23
N GLY A 138 17.98 -0.05 16.92
CA GLY A 138 19.12 -0.39 16.11
C GLY A 138 18.79 -0.42 14.62
N PRO A 139 19.76 -0.55 13.73
CA PRO A 139 19.50 -0.68 12.29
C PRO A 139 18.75 -1.99 12.00
N PRO A 140 17.78 -1.99 11.07
CA PRO A 140 17.06 -3.21 10.67
C PRO A 140 17.99 -4.27 10.08
N ARG A 141 19.05 -3.82 9.42
CA ARG A 141 20.11 -4.62 8.80
C ARG A 141 21.42 -3.84 8.87
N GLU A 142 22.54 -4.54 8.99
CA GLU A 142 23.86 -3.92 9.10
C GLU A 142 24.24 -3.10 7.86
N VAL A 143 24.00 -3.66 6.68
CA VAL A 143 24.20 -2.99 5.39
C VAL A 143 22.86 -2.84 4.70
N MET A 144 22.47 -1.62 4.40
CA MET A 144 21.20 -1.27 3.74
C MET A 144 21.46 -0.95 2.28
N SER A 145 20.61 -1.47 1.39
CA SER A 145 20.56 -1.14 -0.03
C SER A 145 19.23 -0.48 -0.41
N ASP A 146 19.03 -0.19 -1.68
CA ASP A 146 17.77 0.34 -2.22
C ASP A 146 16.74 -0.78 -2.47
N ASN A 147 17.14 -2.05 -2.38
CA ASN A 147 16.27 -3.20 -2.57
C ASN A 147 15.69 -3.67 -1.24
N CYS A 148 14.48 -4.26 -1.30
CA CYS A 148 13.91 -4.94 -0.14
C CYS A 148 14.71 -6.21 0.18
N GLU A 149 15.25 -6.27 1.39
CA GLU A 149 16.08 -7.37 1.88
C GLU A 149 15.47 -7.97 3.15
N GLU A 150 16.06 -9.05 3.66
CA GLU A 150 15.62 -9.65 4.92
C GLU A 150 16.00 -8.81 6.14
N MET A 151 15.13 -8.79 7.14
CA MET A 151 15.40 -8.28 8.46
C MET A 151 16.44 -9.16 9.15
N THR A 152 17.62 -8.60 9.45
CA THR A 152 18.69 -9.32 10.17
C THR A 152 18.83 -8.88 11.62
N ASN A 153 18.18 -7.80 12.04
CA ASN A 153 18.14 -7.39 13.44
C ASN A 153 17.26 -8.36 14.24
N PRO A 154 17.82 -9.19 15.14
CA PRO A 154 17.07 -10.23 15.84
C PRO A 154 16.01 -9.67 16.78
N ARG A 155 16.21 -8.47 17.31
CA ARG A 155 15.26 -7.78 18.18
C ARG A 155 13.99 -7.37 17.43
N LEU A 156 14.12 -6.92 16.20
CA LEU A 156 12.99 -6.58 15.33
C LEU A 156 12.38 -7.86 14.74
N ALA A 157 13.22 -8.76 14.21
CA ALA A 157 12.75 -9.99 13.57
C ALA A 157 11.87 -10.84 14.49
N SER A 158 12.20 -10.91 15.79
CA SER A 158 11.41 -11.68 16.77
C SER A 158 10.03 -11.09 17.08
N LYS A 159 9.80 -9.84 16.73
CA LYS A 159 8.54 -9.12 16.98
C LYS A 159 7.70 -8.93 15.71
N LEU A 160 8.23 -9.33 14.55
CA LEU A 160 7.49 -9.30 13.29
C LEU A 160 6.45 -10.42 13.27
N VAL A 161 5.26 -10.08 12.82
CA VAL A 161 4.17 -11.00 12.54
C VAL A 161 3.73 -10.88 11.10
N LEU A 162 3.20 -11.96 10.53
CA LEU A 162 2.53 -11.97 9.23
C LEU A 162 1.07 -12.34 9.51
N GLU A 163 0.18 -11.37 9.44
CA GLU A 163 -1.22 -11.54 9.86
C GLU A 163 -2.18 -10.88 8.86
N ASP A 164 -3.38 -11.46 8.78
CA ASP A 164 -4.53 -10.83 8.14
C ASP A 164 -5.10 -9.80 9.12
N VAL A 165 -5.20 -8.54 8.68
CA VAL A 165 -5.64 -7.41 9.52
C VAL A 165 -6.98 -6.83 9.06
N GLY A 166 -7.71 -7.58 8.27
CA GLY A 166 -8.98 -7.21 7.66
C GLY A 166 -8.92 -7.43 6.14
N PRO A 167 -9.01 -6.38 5.31
CA PRO A 167 -9.03 -6.54 3.85
C PRO A 167 -7.66 -6.93 3.26
N ILE A 168 -6.59 -6.78 4.04
CA ILE A 168 -5.22 -7.01 3.58
C ILE A 168 -4.44 -7.87 4.57
N ARG A 169 -3.33 -8.43 4.08
CA ARG A 169 -2.34 -9.14 4.87
C ARG A 169 -1.06 -8.33 4.97
N VAL A 170 -0.53 -8.20 6.20
CA VAL A 170 0.66 -7.37 6.47
C VAL A 170 1.74 -8.17 7.20
N ARG A 171 3.00 -7.81 6.93
CA ARG A 171 4.14 -8.25 7.73
C ARG A 171 4.70 -7.04 8.47
N MET A 172 4.44 -6.95 9.77
CA MET A 172 4.76 -5.76 10.57
C MET A 172 5.11 -6.15 12.00
N LEU A 173 5.56 -5.18 12.82
CA LEU A 173 5.65 -5.37 14.26
C LEU A 173 4.25 -5.62 14.83
N LYS A 174 4.14 -6.53 15.79
CA LYS A 174 2.84 -6.97 16.34
C LYS A 174 1.94 -5.80 16.78
N PRO A 175 2.40 -4.76 17.53
CA PRO A 175 1.55 -3.63 17.89
C PRO A 175 1.05 -2.83 16.69
N ALA A 176 1.85 -2.73 15.61
CA ALA A 176 1.43 -2.05 14.38
C ALA A 176 0.35 -2.86 13.63
N ALA A 177 0.49 -4.18 13.54
CA ALA A 177 -0.53 -5.03 12.95
C ALA A 177 -1.85 -4.97 13.74
N ASP A 178 -1.79 -4.97 15.09
CA ASP A 178 -2.97 -4.84 15.93
C ASP A 178 -3.64 -3.47 15.80
N SER A 179 -2.85 -2.42 15.64
CA SER A 179 -3.31 -1.04 15.40
C SER A 179 -4.06 -0.94 14.08
N ILE A 180 -3.48 -1.42 12.96
CA ILE A 180 -4.16 -1.45 11.66
C ILE A 180 -5.46 -2.27 11.71
N ARG A 181 -5.48 -3.39 12.44
CA ARG A 181 -6.70 -4.19 12.60
C ARG A 181 -7.82 -3.38 13.26
N ARG A 182 -7.51 -2.52 14.24
CA ARG A 182 -8.51 -1.64 14.85
C ARG A 182 -9.01 -0.58 13.86
N VAL A 183 -8.09 0.04 13.11
CA VAL A 183 -8.47 0.98 12.04
C VAL A 183 -9.43 0.33 11.06
N PHE A 184 -9.08 -0.84 10.53
CA PHE A 184 -9.93 -1.50 9.54
C PHE A 184 -11.25 -2.04 10.11
N GLU A 185 -11.28 -2.41 11.38
CA GLU A 185 -12.55 -2.77 12.02
C GLU A 185 -13.48 -1.55 12.13
N GLU A 186 -12.94 -0.37 12.44
CA GLU A 186 -13.68 0.86 12.48
C GLU A 186 -14.18 1.26 11.08
N VAL A 187 -13.32 1.20 10.06
CA VAL A 187 -13.72 1.42 8.66
C VAL A 187 -14.81 0.42 8.25
N ARG A 188 -14.68 -0.86 8.58
CA ARG A 188 -15.66 -1.90 8.24
C ARG A 188 -17.05 -1.60 8.79
N VAL A 189 -17.13 -1.05 10.01
CA VAL A 189 -18.38 -0.70 10.67
C VAL A 189 -18.96 0.60 10.13
N THR A 190 -18.10 1.58 9.84
CA THR A 190 -18.50 2.95 9.45
C THR A 190 -18.75 3.07 7.95
N ASP A 191 -17.88 2.46 7.14
CA ASP A 191 -17.90 2.53 5.68
C ASP A 191 -17.53 1.17 5.06
N PRO A 192 -18.46 0.20 5.05
CA PRO A 192 -18.21 -1.14 4.52
C PRO A 192 -17.89 -1.16 3.02
N ASP A 193 -18.36 -0.18 2.25
CA ASP A 193 -18.09 -0.08 0.81
C ASP A 193 -16.63 0.32 0.56
N LEU A 194 -16.10 1.29 1.30
CA LEU A 194 -14.69 1.64 1.29
C LEU A 194 -13.83 0.45 1.76
N TYR A 195 -14.22 -0.20 2.87
CA TYR A 195 -13.50 -1.35 3.41
C TYR A 195 -13.28 -2.46 2.37
N ALA A 196 -14.31 -2.77 1.59
CA ALA A 196 -14.25 -3.82 0.56
C ALA A 196 -13.27 -3.50 -0.60
N ARG A 197 -12.86 -2.26 -0.75
CA ARG A 197 -12.01 -1.78 -1.85
C ARG A 197 -10.56 -1.51 -1.43
N ILE A 198 -10.25 -1.63 -0.14
CA ILE A 198 -8.90 -1.42 0.38
C ILE A 198 -7.97 -2.53 -0.12
N ASN A 199 -6.84 -2.13 -0.68
CA ASN A 199 -5.75 -2.99 -1.09
C ASN A 199 -4.43 -2.45 -0.54
N THR A 200 -3.34 -3.21 -0.70
CA THR A 200 -2.01 -2.80 -0.25
C THR A 200 -0.97 -2.98 -1.35
N ALA A 201 -0.03 -2.05 -1.41
CA ALA A 201 1.19 -2.15 -2.21
C ALA A 201 2.36 -2.73 -1.40
N GLY A 202 2.22 -2.89 -0.09
CA GLY A 202 3.21 -3.54 0.76
C GLY A 202 3.27 -3.03 2.19
N SER A 203 4.06 -3.70 3.04
CA SER A 203 4.28 -3.32 4.43
C SER A 203 5.75 -3.42 4.84
N LEU A 204 6.29 -4.61 5.05
CA LEU A 204 7.72 -4.78 5.38
C LEU A 204 8.58 -4.72 4.13
N CYS A 205 9.50 -3.77 4.08
CA CYS A 205 10.53 -3.67 3.06
C CYS A 205 11.82 -3.14 3.70
N VAL A 206 12.79 -4.02 3.92
CA VAL A 206 14.06 -3.64 4.60
C VAL A 206 15.00 -3.03 3.58
N ARG A 207 14.87 -1.72 3.37
CA ARG A 207 15.67 -0.90 2.45
C ARG A 207 15.97 0.47 3.04
N GLN A 208 16.92 1.17 2.47
CA GLN A 208 17.09 2.60 2.73
C GLN A 208 16.05 3.45 1.99
N ILE A 209 15.85 4.67 2.46
CA ILE A 209 15.08 5.68 1.70
C ILE A 209 15.85 5.99 0.43
N ARG A 210 15.19 5.91 -0.72
CA ARG A 210 15.80 6.14 -2.04
C ARG A 210 16.46 7.50 -2.12
N GLY A 211 17.60 7.55 -2.80
CA GLY A 211 18.42 8.77 -2.89
C GLY A 211 19.16 9.14 -1.61
N THR A 212 19.11 8.31 -0.55
CA THR A 212 19.83 8.52 0.69
C THR A 212 20.86 7.42 0.95
N ARG A 213 21.79 7.64 1.87
CA ARG A 213 22.72 6.61 2.32
C ARG A 213 22.53 6.35 3.81
N GLY A 214 22.30 5.08 4.16
CA GLY A 214 22.18 4.62 5.55
C GLY A 214 20.93 5.12 6.30
N ARG A 215 19.95 5.72 5.62
CA ARG A 215 18.68 6.14 6.22
C ARG A 215 17.62 5.08 5.92
N ALA A 216 17.31 4.26 6.90
CA ALA A 216 16.32 3.20 6.75
C ALA A 216 14.91 3.80 6.53
N SER A 217 14.13 3.23 5.61
CA SER A 217 12.70 3.51 5.46
C SER A 217 11.95 3.04 6.70
N THR A 218 10.81 3.65 7.01
CA THR A 218 9.90 3.21 8.10
C THR A 218 9.37 1.80 7.84
N HIS A 219 9.16 1.43 6.58
CA HIS A 219 8.87 0.05 6.17
C HIS A 219 9.94 -0.95 6.65
N ALA A 220 11.21 -0.53 6.68
CA ALA A 220 12.30 -1.39 7.12
C ALA A 220 12.21 -1.79 8.59
N PHE A 221 11.43 -1.08 9.39
CA PHE A 221 11.17 -1.39 10.79
C PHE A 221 9.85 -2.15 11.00
N GLY A 222 9.07 -2.39 9.94
CA GLY A 222 7.73 -2.97 10.05
C GLY A 222 6.72 -2.03 10.72
N LEU A 223 6.84 -0.73 10.49
CA LEU A 223 6.04 0.35 11.08
C LEU A 223 5.32 1.21 10.05
N ALA A 224 5.29 0.79 8.79
CA ALA A 224 4.59 1.46 7.71
C ALA A 224 3.85 0.46 6.81
N VAL A 225 2.81 0.94 6.14
CA VAL A 225 2.03 0.22 5.14
C VAL A 225 1.66 1.16 4.01
N ASP A 226 1.72 0.66 2.77
CA ASP A 226 1.23 1.38 1.60
C ASP A 226 -0.13 0.81 1.21
N LEU A 227 -1.12 1.68 1.09
CA LEU A 227 -2.50 1.35 0.76
C LEU A 227 -2.91 1.98 -0.57
N ASN A 228 -3.84 1.32 -1.23
CA ASN A 228 -4.49 1.85 -2.42
C ASN A 228 -5.94 1.36 -2.48
N ILE A 229 -6.73 1.97 -3.34
CA ILE A 229 -8.11 1.58 -3.59
C ILE A 229 -8.17 0.80 -4.91
N ASP A 230 -8.87 -0.33 -4.90
CA ASP A 230 -9.08 -1.23 -6.05
C ASP A 230 -7.79 -1.82 -6.67
N GLY A 231 -6.69 -1.81 -5.94
CA GLY A 231 -5.41 -2.28 -6.46
C GLY A 231 -4.73 -1.31 -7.44
N VAL A 232 -5.24 -0.08 -7.59
CA VAL A 232 -4.65 0.95 -8.45
C VAL A 232 -3.67 1.77 -7.64
N LEU A 233 -2.40 1.78 -8.07
CA LEU A 233 -1.36 2.56 -7.42
C LEU A 233 -1.56 4.05 -7.64
N ASP A 234 -1.31 4.85 -6.63
CA ASP A 234 -1.32 6.30 -6.72
C ASP A 234 0.03 6.84 -7.24
N THR A 235 0.00 8.04 -7.83
CA THR A 235 1.20 8.66 -8.41
C THR A 235 1.90 9.52 -7.37
N LEU A 236 3.14 9.16 -7.07
CA LEU A 236 3.96 9.85 -6.08
C LEU A 236 4.32 11.29 -6.52
N GLY A 237 4.02 12.28 -5.70
CA GLY A 237 4.50 13.66 -5.88
C GLY A 237 3.65 14.54 -6.81
N ASP A 238 2.47 14.08 -7.27
CA ASP A 238 1.63 14.86 -8.19
C ASP A 238 0.60 15.79 -7.50
N GLY A 239 0.53 15.74 -6.16
CA GLY A 239 -0.39 16.54 -5.34
C GLY A 239 -1.82 16.04 -5.37
N ARG A 240 -2.03 14.83 -5.84
CA ARG A 240 -3.32 14.16 -5.96
C ARG A 240 -3.32 12.86 -5.15
N THR A 241 -4.49 12.27 -4.98
CA THR A 241 -4.66 10.97 -4.33
C THR A 241 -6.02 10.39 -4.68
N GLN A 242 -6.21 9.10 -4.39
CA GLN A 242 -7.52 8.49 -4.44
C GLN A 242 -8.40 8.99 -3.28
N LEU A 243 -9.67 9.34 -3.56
CA LEU A 243 -10.60 9.84 -2.55
C LEU A 243 -10.70 8.89 -1.34
N GLY A 244 -10.71 7.59 -1.56
CA GLY A 244 -10.73 6.60 -0.48
C GLY A 244 -9.53 6.71 0.47
N LEU A 245 -8.34 7.05 -0.03
CA LEU A 245 -7.16 7.28 0.82
C LEU A 245 -7.30 8.53 1.69
N THR A 246 -7.96 9.59 1.18
CA THR A 246 -8.28 10.79 1.97
C THR A 246 -9.20 10.45 3.14
N ILE A 247 -10.21 9.61 2.90
CA ILE A 247 -11.13 9.15 3.95
C ILE A 247 -10.42 8.24 4.95
N LEU A 248 -9.60 7.30 4.48
CA LEU A 248 -8.81 6.41 5.35
C LEU A 248 -7.85 7.19 6.25
N ALA A 249 -7.32 8.32 5.77
CA ALA A 249 -6.36 9.13 6.53
C ALA A 249 -6.91 9.59 7.89
N ASP A 250 -8.21 9.89 7.99
CA ASP A 250 -8.83 10.30 9.26
C ASP A 250 -8.83 9.13 10.26
N PHE A 251 -9.22 7.92 9.85
CA PHE A 251 -9.18 6.73 10.72
C PHE A 251 -7.76 6.38 11.18
N PHE A 252 -6.78 6.48 10.28
CA PHE A 252 -5.39 6.23 10.62
C PHE A 252 -4.83 7.29 11.56
N LYS A 253 -5.19 8.57 11.36
CA LYS A 253 -4.79 9.68 12.22
C LYS A 253 -5.30 9.48 13.65
N ASP A 254 -6.56 9.09 13.80
CA ASP A 254 -7.20 8.86 15.11
C ASP A 254 -6.52 7.71 15.87
N GLU A 255 -6.03 6.71 15.17
CA GLU A 255 -5.23 5.62 15.75
C GLU A 255 -3.75 6.00 15.96
N GLY A 256 -3.33 7.21 15.54
CA GLY A 256 -1.99 7.74 15.75
C GLY A 256 -1.00 7.44 14.64
N TRP A 257 -1.46 7.33 13.39
CA TRP A 257 -0.62 7.14 12.22
C TRP A 257 -0.49 8.44 11.41
N VAL A 258 0.67 8.65 10.84
CA VAL A 258 0.98 9.75 9.92
C VAL A 258 0.67 9.31 8.49
N TRP A 259 0.03 10.17 7.73
CA TRP A 259 -0.22 9.98 6.30
C TRP A 259 0.82 10.75 5.47
N GLY A 260 1.47 10.07 4.51
CA GLY A 260 2.55 10.64 3.69
C GLY A 260 2.14 11.75 2.72
N ALA A 261 0.84 11.99 2.55
CA ALA A 261 0.32 13.10 1.73
C ALA A 261 0.78 14.48 2.17
N SER A 262 1.18 14.67 3.44
CA SER A 262 1.68 15.97 3.96
C SER A 262 3.13 16.27 3.59
N TRP A 263 3.87 15.33 3.04
CA TRP A 263 5.29 15.50 2.77
C TRP A 263 5.55 16.47 1.62
N GLY A 264 6.75 17.06 1.56
CA GLY A 264 7.14 17.97 0.49
C GLY A 264 7.02 17.34 -0.90
N ARG A 265 7.39 16.06 -1.02
CA ARG A 265 6.99 15.16 -2.06
C ARG A 265 5.96 14.22 -1.44
N GLU A 266 4.69 14.38 -1.78
CA GLU A 266 3.64 13.60 -1.16
C GLU A 266 3.77 12.13 -1.56
N ASP A 267 3.40 11.26 -0.62
CA ASP A 267 3.31 9.81 -0.79
C ASP A 267 1.97 9.38 -0.17
N SER A 268 0.91 9.51 -0.93
CA SER A 268 -0.45 9.37 -0.41
C SER A 268 -0.87 7.92 -0.18
N MET A 269 -0.15 6.93 -0.71
CA MET A 269 -0.33 5.53 -0.34
C MET A 269 0.27 5.21 1.03
N HIS A 270 1.26 5.98 1.49
CA HIS A 270 2.07 5.69 2.66
C HIS A 270 1.41 6.12 3.97
N PHE A 271 1.25 5.16 4.87
CA PHE A 271 0.84 5.35 6.26
C PHE A 271 1.91 4.79 7.19
N GLU A 272 2.39 5.60 8.16
CA GLU A 272 3.40 5.16 9.12
C GLU A 272 3.02 5.52 10.56
N VAL A 273 3.48 4.70 11.50
CA VAL A 273 3.26 4.93 12.93
C VAL A 273 3.91 6.24 13.35
N SER A 274 3.15 7.13 13.98
CA SER A 274 3.69 8.37 14.52
C SER A 274 4.67 8.12 15.67
N ARG A 275 5.52 9.10 15.93
CA ARG A 275 6.43 9.05 17.07
C ARG A 275 5.68 8.94 18.39
N GLN A 276 4.58 9.65 18.54
CA GLN A 276 3.74 9.62 19.75
C GLN A 276 3.20 8.22 20.02
N LYS A 277 2.65 7.58 18.99
CA LYS A 277 2.12 6.21 19.11
C LYS A 277 3.22 5.19 19.39
N LEU A 278 4.37 5.37 18.78
CA LEU A 278 5.52 4.52 19.03
C LEU A 278 6.05 4.65 20.46
N ASP A 279 6.16 5.89 20.98
CA ASP A 279 6.56 6.16 22.36
C ASP A 279 5.55 5.56 23.36
N GLU A 280 4.24 5.60 23.06
CA GLU A 280 3.18 4.93 23.83
C GLU A 280 3.45 3.41 23.94
N TRP A 281 3.70 2.73 22.81
CA TRP A 281 3.96 1.29 22.80
C TRP A 281 5.26 0.90 23.51
N ILE A 282 6.30 1.72 23.41
CA ILE A 282 7.57 1.51 24.11
C ILE A 282 7.36 1.65 25.62
N ASN A 283 6.66 2.69 26.06
CA ASN A 283 6.39 2.92 27.47
C ASN A 283 5.46 1.86 28.09
N ALA A 284 4.56 1.28 27.29
CA ALA A 284 3.71 0.16 27.68
C ALA A 284 4.45 -1.20 27.67
N GLY A 285 5.70 -1.25 27.23
CA GLY A 285 6.48 -2.50 27.13
C GLY A 285 6.02 -3.44 26.00
N SER A 286 5.27 -2.91 25.03
CA SER A 286 4.79 -3.70 23.87
C SER A 286 5.85 -3.85 22.77
N LEU A 287 6.90 -3.00 22.80
CA LEU A 287 8.02 -3.00 21.87
C LEU A 287 9.38 -3.11 22.55
#